data_07a056bae4f6a3bbfd1e7f2a16c75a29
#
_entry.id   07a056bae4f6a3bbfd1e7f2a16c75a29
#
_cell.length_a   1.000
_cell.length_b   1.000
_cell.length_c   1.000
_cell.angle_alpha   90.00
_cell.angle_beta   90.00
_cell.angle_gamma   90.00
#
_symmetry.space_group_name_H-M   'P 1'
#
loop_
_entity.id
_entity.type
_entity.pdbx_description
1 polymer ?
#
loop_
_entity_poly.entity_id
_entity_poly.type
_entity_poly.pdbx_seq_one_letter_code
_entity_poly.pdbx_strand_id
1 'polypeptide(L)'
;MRRLAAALLALALSACAASDPDPRPVAIDPVCLCNGDLGCIRVRVDERTPRADYAGRTYYFCAESCREAFLKDPARYTRPESGR
;
A
#
# COMPACT_ATOMS: atom_id res chain seq x y z
N MET A 1 -33.98 -35.44 -18.17
CA MET A 1 -32.97 -35.61 -17.86
C MET A 1 -31.88 -34.90 -18.36
N ARG A 2 -31.76 -34.38 -19.13
CA ARG A 2 -30.74 -33.71 -19.60
C ARG A 2 -30.51 -32.45 -19.00
N ARG A 3 -31.21 -31.93 -18.26
CA ARG A 3 -31.04 -30.71 -17.71
C ARG A 3 -29.96 -30.65 -16.77
N LEU A 4 -29.33 -31.56 -16.34
CA LEU A 4 -28.33 -31.50 -15.34
C LEU A 4 -27.10 -30.76 -15.72
N ALA A 5 -26.77 -30.70 -16.91
CA ALA A 5 -25.53 -30.11 -17.27
C ALA A 5 -25.36 -28.67 -16.98
N ALA A 6 -26.38 -27.99 -16.79
CA ALA A 6 -26.26 -26.59 -16.60
C ALA A 6 -25.57 -26.13 -15.34
N ALA A 7 -25.58 -26.91 -14.36
CA ALA A 7 -25.03 -26.47 -13.12
C ALA A 7 -23.55 -26.29 -13.05
N LEU A 8 -22.81 -26.82 -13.89
CA LEU A 8 -21.42 -26.73 -13.77
C LEU A 8 -20.72 -25.46 -14.07
N LEU A 9 -21.27 -24.64 -14.81
CA LEU A 9 -20.63 -23.47 -15.17
C LEU A 9 -20.28 -22.47 -14.14
N ALA A 10 -21.02 -22.37 -13.15
CA ALA A 10 -20.79 -21.33 -12.18
C ALA A 10 -19.48 -21.34 -11.46
N LEU A 11 -18.89 -22.45 -11.34
CA LEU A 11 -17.69 -22.51 -10.56
C LEU A 11 -16.48 -21.83 -11.09
N ALA A 12 -16.33 -21.74 -12.30
CA ALA A 12 -15.13 -21.21 -12.83
C ALA A 12 -14.81 -19.78 -12.47
N LEU A 13 -15.79 -19.01 -12.24
CA LEU A 13 -15.54 -17.64 -11.99
C LEU A 13 -14.89 -17.25 -10.72
N SER A 14 -15.18 -17.94 -9.70
CA SER A 14 -14.65 -17.50 -8.42
C SER A 14 -13.15 -17.53 -8.35
N ALA A 15 -12.52 -18.34 -9.09
CA ALA A 15 -11.10 -18.44 -8.96
C ALA A 15 -10.36 -17.19 -9.35
N CYS A 16 -10.88 -16.42 -10.22
CA CYS A 16 -10.17 -15.27 -10.66
C CYS A 16 -10.23 -14.10 -9.73
N ALA A 17 -11.14 -14.10 -8.87
CA ALA A 17 -11.31 -12.96 -8.02
C ALA A 17 -10.28 -12.85 -6.94
N ALA A 18 -9.77 -13.92 -6.51
CA ALA A 18 -8.86 -13.85 -5.39
C ALA A 18 -7.54 -13.35 -5.84
N SER A 19 -7.05 -12.32 -5.29
CA SER A 19 -5.78 -11.85 -5.67
C SER A 19 -4.90 -11.57 -4.51
N ASP A 20 -5.26 -10.80 -3.60
CA ASP A 20 -4.39 -10.40 -2.52
C ASP A 20 -4.96 -10.88 -1.20
N PRO A 21 -4.35 -11.88 -0.57
CA PRO A 21 -4.89 -12.40 0.67
C PRO A 21 -4.71 -11.48 1.87
N ASP A 22 -3.88 -10.48 1.75
CA ASP A 22 -3.58 -9.62 2.88
C ASP A 22 -4.63 -8.51 2.95
N PRO A 23 -5.45 -8.48 4.01
CA PRO A 23 -6.51 -7.47 4.09
C PRO A 23 -6.05 -6.11 4.55
N ARG A 24 -4.80 -5.95 4.91
CA ARG A 24 -4.35 -4.67 5.42
C ARG A 24 -4.29 -3.62 4.32
N PRO A 25 -4.59 -2.37 4.63
CA PRO A 25 -4.47 -1.30 3.65
C PRO A 25 -3.02 -1.12 3.20
N VAL A 26 -2.85 -0.58 2.02
CA VAL A 26 -1.52 -0.32 1.50
C VAL A 26 -1.32 1.18 1.42
N ALA A 27 -0.21 1.65 1.93
CA ALA A 27 0.17 3.06 1.83
C ALA A 27 1.48 3.16 1.08
N ILE A 28 1.85 4.36 0.71
CA ILE A 28 3.10 4.60 0.02
C ILE A 28 4.06 5.28 0.99
N ASP A 29 5.25 4.71 1.14
CA ASP A 29 6.27 5.28 1.98
C ASP A 29 6.89 6.47 1.24
N PRO A 30 6.74 7.68 1.73
CA PRO A 30 7.22 8.84 0.98
C PRO A 30 8.74 8.91 0.88
N VAL A 31 9.45 8.35 1.83
CA VAL A 31 10.90 8.36 1.78
C VAL A 31 11.39 7.39 0.70
N CYS A 32 10.84 6.20 0.66
CA CYS A 32 11.20 5.24 -0.37
C CYS A 32 10.81 5.73 -1.75
N LEU A 33 9.66 6.37 -1.85
CA LEU A 33 9.23 6.93 -3.12
C LEU A 33 10.21 8.00 -3.60
N CYS A 34 10.61 8.89 -2.72
CA CYS A 34 11.52 9.96 -3.07
C CYS A 34 12.88 9.41 -3.51
N ASN A 35 13.31 8.36 -2.86
CA ASN A 35 14.62 7.77 -3.15
C ASN A 35 14.59 6.78 -4.31
N GLY A 36 13.40 6.48 -4.83
CA GLY A 36 13.31 5.53 -5.93
C GLY A 36 13.48 4.09 -5.52
N ASP A 37 13.26 3.80 -4.26
CA ASP A 37 13.45 2.44 -3.75
C ASP A 37 12.16 1.65 -3.91
N LEU A 38 12.01 1.03 -5.05
CA LEU A 38 10.77 0.34 -5.37
C LEU A 38 10.52 -0.88 -4.50
N GLY A 39 11.54 -1.39 -3.86
CA GLY A 39 11.37 -2.57 -3.04
C GLY A 39 10.65 -2.31 -1.74
N CYS A 40 10.63 -1.08 -1.26
CA CYS A 40 9.98 -0.80 0.01
C CYS A 40 8.95 0.31 -0.08
N ILE A 41 8.54 0.65 -1.27
CA ILE A 41 7.65 1.77 -1.44
C ILE A 41 6.23 1.48 -0.96
N ARG A 42 5.78 0.24 -1.04
CA ARG A 42 4.45 -0.13 -0.59
C ARG A 42 4.50 -0.67 0.81
N VAL A 43 3.65 -0.13 1.67
CA VAL A 43 3.63 -0.48 3.08
C VAL A 43 2.28 -1.04 3.44
N ARG A 44 2.25 -2.23 4.03
CA ARG A 44 1.01 -2.78 4.58
C ARG A 44 0.81 -2.19 5.96
N VAL A 45 -0.30 -1.52 6.16
CA VAL A 45 -0.50 -0.75 7.38
C VAL A 45 -1.17 -1.58 8.46
N ASP A 46 -0.57 -1.61 9.64
CA ASP A 46 -1.21 -2.21 10.81
C ASP A 46 -0.77 -1.38 12.01
N GLU A 47 -1.07 -1.85 13.20
CA GLU A 47 -0.80 -1.04 14.39
C GLU A 47 0.68 -0.91 14.70
N ARG A 48 1.53 -1.73 14.11
CA ARG A 48 2.95 -1.63 14.34
C ARG A 48 3.68 -0.85 13.28
N THR A 49 2.99 -0.49 12.22
CA THR A 49 3.63 0.23 11.12
C THR A 49 4.13 1.58 11.60
N PRO A 50 5.40 1.91 11.37
CA PRO A 50 5.89 3.24 11.73
C PRO A 50 5.11 4.32 11.00
N ARG A 51 4.80 5.38 11.70
CA ARG A 51 3.99 6.45 11.12
C ARG A 51 4.33 7.79 11.72
N ALA A 52 3.98 8.84 11.04
CA ALA A 52 4.16 10.20 11.53
C ALA A 52 3.09 11.10 10.91
N ASP A 53 2.68 12.10 11.67
CA ASP A 53 1.72 13.06 11.18
C ASP A 53 2.45 14.33 10.76
N TYR A 54 2.04 14.88 9.63
CA TYR A 54 2.64 16.12 9.19
C TYR A 54 1.63 16.86 8.32
N ALA A 55 1.41 18.13 8.62
CA ALA A 55 0.51 18.99 7.86
C ALA A 55 -0.87 18.39 7.69
N GLY A 56 -1.38 17.78 8.74
CA GLY A 56 -2.74 17.23 8.73
C GLY A 56 -2.89 15.88 8.09
N ARG A 57 -1.81 15.23 7.72
CA ARG A 57 -1.87 13.90 7.11
C ARG A 57 -1.00 12.93 7.87
N THR A 58 -1.35 11.66 7.83
CA THR A 58 -0.56 10.61 8.43
C THR A 58 0.20 9.87 7.34
N TYR A 59 1.48 9.72 7.54
CA TYR A 59 2.36 9.03 6.61
C TYR A 59 2.86 7.75 7.25
N TYR A 60 3.01 6.70 6.43
CA TYR A 60 3.43 5.39 6.91
C TYR A 60 4.74 5.01 6.26
N PHE A 61 5.56 4.26 6.99
CA PHE A 61 6.91 3.97 6.55
C PHE A 61 7.20 2.48 6.64
N CYS A 62 8.06 2.00 5.77
CA CYS A 62 8.39 0.58 5.74
C CYS A 62 9.29 0.20 6.91
N ALA A 63 9.98 1.17 7.50
CA ALA A 63 10.86 0.91 8.62
C ALA A 63 11.04 2.17 9.43
N GLU A 64 11.51 2.01 10.65
CA GLU A 64 11.74 3.13 11.53
C GLU A 64 12.79 4.10 10.96
N SER A 65 13.77 3.58 10.24
CA SER A 65 14.78 4.44 9.65
C SER A 65 14.18 5.41 8.64
N CYS A 66 13.17 4.98 7.90
CA CYS A 66 12.50 5.87 6.98
C CYS A 66 11.70 6.94 7.73
N ARG A 67 11.07 6.53 8.83
CA ARG A 67 10.34 7.49 9.63
C ARG A 67 11.26 8.54 10.18
N GLU A 68 12.42 8.15 10.64
CA GLU A 68 13.38 9.10 11.18
C GLU A 68 13.90 10.05 10.10
N ALA A 69 14.16 9.53 8.92
CA ALA A 69 14.58 10.38 7.82
C ALA A 69 13.50 11.40 7.48
N PHE A 70 12.26 10.97 7.49
CA PHE A 70 11.14 11.85 7.21
C PHE A 70 11.07 12.98 8.24
N LEU A 71 11.21 12.63 9.50
CA LEU A 71 11.08 13.64 10.56
C LEU A 71 12.18 14.68 10.54
N LYS A 72 13.29 14.36 9.95
CA LYS A 72 14.36 15.34 9.86
C LYS A 72 14.04 16.44 8.84
N ASP A 73 13.28 16.11 7.81
CA ASP A 73 12.95 17.10 6.80
C ASP A 73 11.66 16.69 6.09
N PRO A 74 10.53 16.81 6.77
CA PRO A 74 9.29 16.33 6.20
C PRO A 74 8.91 17.00 4.88
N ALA A 75 9.22 18.26 4.76
CA ALA A 75 8.85 19.00 3.56
C ALA A 75 9.49 18.41 2.31
N ARG A 76 10.67 17.86 2.47
CA ARG A 76 11.36 17.29 1.33
C ARG A 76 10.57 16.13 0.73
N TYR A 77 9.92 15.35 1.56
CA TYR A 77 9.23 14.13 1.13
C TYR A 77 7.75 14.34 0.84
N THR A 78 7.24 15.53 1.09
CA THR A 78 5.83 15.79 0.89
C THR A 78 5.56 16.88 -0.13
N ARG A 79 6.60 17.30 -0.82
CA ARG A 79 6.49 18.35 -1.80
C ARG A 79 5.56 17.91 -2.92
N PRO A 80 4.64 18.74 -3.34
CA PRO A 80 3.71 18.33 -4.38
C PRO A 80 4.43 18.10 -5.70
N GLU A 81 3.96 17.12 -6.39
CA GLU A 81 4.55 16.82 -7.64
C GLU A 81 4.39 17.90 -8.64
N SER A 82 3.35 18.61 -8.53
CA SER A 82 3.10 19.66 -9.47
C SER A 82 4.15 20.73 -9.41
N GLY A 83 4.89 20.73 -8.39
CA GLY A 83 5.94 21.70 -8.31
C GLY A 83 6.95 21.54 -9.37
N ARG A 84 6.91 20.40 -10.10
CA ARG A 84 7.85 20.26 -11.10
C ARG A 84 7.42 20.65 -12.37
#